data_5b1b459f494dfe9b0043e9627de4f224
#
_entry.id   5b1b459f494dfe9b0043e9627de4f224
#
_cell.length_a   1.000
_cell.length_b   1.000
_cell.length_c   1.000
_cell.angle_alpha   90.00
_cell.angle_beta   90.00
_cell.angle_gamma   90.00
#
_symmetry.space_group_name_H-M   'P 1'
#
loop_
_entity.id
_entity.type
_entity.pdbx_description
1 polymer ?
#
loop_
_entity_poly.entity_id
_entity_poly.type
_entity_poly.pdbx_seq_one_letter_code
_entity_poly.pdbx_strand_id
1 'polypeptide(L)'
;SDPLEIKFLGKTLKITDIDDDTTDKFTAYVGAEYFLNSGDSIVVSGKTIKLVRVGSAGAVVVDIDGVQETISSAQTKTINGIEIKNDETFYDSNNQAASASNLIVGKDAIETYKDGDAYVGEDKDDPNWIWNVGNIKDSSTSTISSTTAEFTGPYFGVENDFIYNDDSDNPPKVGECVDLPNNYISICMDSLTVSDDNY
;
A
#
# COMPACT_ATOMS: atom_id res chain seq x y z
N SER A 1 -14.55 -9.82 10.29
CA SER A 1 -13.35 -9.65 11.14
C SER A 1 -12.69 -8.34 10.81
N ASP A 2 -12.05 -7.72 11.78
CA ASP A 2 -11.29 -6.50 11.53
C ASP A 2 -10.13 -6.80 10.59
N PRO A 3 -9.80 -5.90 9.65
CA PRO A 3 -8.66 -6.07 8.75
C PRO A 3 -7.35 -6.12 9.54
N LEU A 4 -6.40 -6.92 9.06
CA LEU A 4 -5.04 -6.92 9.60
C LEU A 4 -4.31 -5.67 9.13
N GLU A 5 -3.93 -4.79 10.05
CA GLU A 5 -3.14 -3.62 9.73
C GLU A 5 -1.65 -3.88 9.95
N ILE A 6 -0.84 -3.65 8.92
CA ILE A 6 0.61 -3.72 8.98
C ILE A 6 1.25 -2.44 8.44
N LYS A 7 2.34 -2.02 9.05
CA LYS A 7 3.20 -0.94 8.53
C LYS A 7 4.42 -1.56 7.89
N PHE A 8 4.57 -1.36 6.60
CA PHE A 8 5.63 -2.00 5.84
C PHE A 8 6.23 -1.03 4.81
N LEU A 9 7.52 -0.80 4.88
CA LEU A 9 8.31 0.06 3.97
C LEU A 9 7.62 1.40 3.62
N GLY A 10 7.26 2.16 4.66
CA GLY A 10 6.66 3.48 4.52
C GLY A 10 5.17 3.52 4.18
N LYS A 11 4.52 2.37 4.05
CA LYS A 11 3.07 2.27 3.80
C LYS A 11 2.35 1.57 4.94
N THR A 12 1.12 1.98 5.18
CA THR A 12 0.17 1.24 6.00
C THR A 12 -0.73 0.42 5.08
N LEU A 13 -0.78 -0.88 5.32
CA LEU A 13 -1.59 -1.82 4.58
C LEU A 13 -2.68 -2.34 5.51
N LYS A 14 -3.94 -2.22 5.12
CA LYS A 14 -5.05 -2.91 5.79
C LYS A 14 -5.45 -4.11 4.94
N ILE A 15 -4.95 -5.29 5.30
CA ILE A 15 -5.25 -6.54 4.59
C ILE A 15 -6.67 -6.96 4.96
N THR A 16 -7.53 -7.05 3.96
CA THR A 16 -8.95 -7.37 4.12
C THR A 16 -9.30 -8.78 3.71
N ASP A 17 -8.49 -9.36 2.84
CA ASP A 17 -8.72 -10.68 2.30
C ASP A 17 -7.41 -11.37 1.94
N ILE A 18 -7.37 -12.67 2.15
CA ILE A 18 -6.30 -13.55 1.69
C ILE A 18 -6.98 -14.66 0.89
N ASP A 19 -6.74 -14.65 -0.42
CA ASP A 19 -7.31 -15.61 -1.33
C ASP A 19 -6.52 -16.93 -1.26
N ASP A 20 -7.26 -18.01 -1.10
CA ASP A 20 -6.72 -19.35 -0.95
C ASP A 20 -6.80 -20.22 -2.21
N ASP A 21 -7.03 -19.60 -3.37
CA ASP A 21 -6.97 -20.27 -4.66
C ASP A 21 -5.53 -20.74 -5.01
N THR A 22 -5.32 -21.18 -6.21
CA THR A 22 -4.05 -21.76 -6.68
C THR A 22 -2.85 -20.79 -6.66
N THR A 23 -3.08 -19.51 -6.44
CA THR A 23 -2.05 -18.46 -6.38
C THR A 23 -2.23 -17.70 -5.07
N ASP A 24 -1.17 -17.60 -4.28
CA ASP A 24 -1.17 -16.79 -3.06
C ASP A 24 -1.42 -15.32 -3.40
N LYS A 25 -2.54 -14.77 -2.91
CA LYS A 25 -2.96 -13.39 -3.14
C LYS A 25 -3.50 -12.78 -1.85
N PHE A 26 -3.34 -11.49 -1.72
CA PHE A 26 -3.98 -10.74 -0.66
C PHE A 26 -4.57 -9.44 -1.20
N THR A 27 -5.68 -9.00 -0.64
CA THR A 27 -6.29 -7.70 -0.94
C THR A 27 -6.06 -6.75 0.21
N ALA A 28 -5.57 -5.57 -0.08
CA ALA A 28 -5.29 -4.56 0.92
C ALA A 28 -5.78 -3.18 0.51
N TYR A 29 -6.13 -2.36 1.50
CA TYR A 29 -6.23 -0.92 1.33
C TYR A 29 -4.85 -0.31 1.49
N VAL A 30 -4.45 0.48 0.51
CA VAL A 30 -3.12 1.11 0.42
C VAL A 30 -3.21 2.64 0.31
N GLY A 31 -4.43 3.18 0.26
CA GLY A 31 -4.68 4.62 0.31
C GLY A 31 -4.35 5.22 1.66
N ALA A 32 -4.14 6.53 1.68
CA ALA A 32 -3.97 7.26 2.93
C ALA A 32 -5.33 7.47 3.63
N GLU A 33 -5.31 7.42 4.97
CA GLU A 33 -6.49 7.67 5.79
C GLU A 33 -6.63 9.15 6.10
N TYR A 34 -7.87 9.64 5.98
CA TYR A 34 -8.22 11.01 6.30
C TYR A 34 -9.50 11.06 7.13
N PHE A 35 -9.38 11.56 8.34
CA PHE A 35 -10.54 11.87 9.16
C PHE A 35 -11.01 13.29 8.83
N LEU A 36 -12.22 13.41 8.27
CA LEU A 36 -12.79 14.69 7.83
C LEU A 36 -14.13 14.93 8.50
N ASN A 37 -14.35 16.16 8.94
CA ASN A 37 -15.69 16.61 9.32
C ASN A 37 -16.48 17.06 8.08
N SER A 38 -17.80 17.07 8.17
CA SER A 38 -18.64 17.60 7.11
C SER A 38 -18.28 19.06 6.77
N GLY A 39 -17.91 19.30 5.52
CA GLY A 39 -17.42 20.57 5.03
C GLY A 39 -15.91 20.67 4.86
N ASP A 40 -15.13 19.80 5.49
CA ASP A 40 -13.67 19.77 5.37
C ASP A 40 -13.21 19.32 3.98
N SER A 41 -12.01 19.73 3.61
CA SER A 41 -11.38 19.39 2.33
C SER A 41 -9.92 19.05 2.51
N ILE A 42 -9.42 18.14 1.66
CA ILE A 42 -8.00 17.77 1.52
C ILE A 42 -7.59 17.83 0.06
N VAL A 43 -6.29 17.82 -0.19
CA VAL A 43 -5.75 17.71 -1.55
C VAL A 43 -4.96 16.42 -1.65
N VAL A 44 -5.34 15.55 -2.59
CA VAL A 44 -4.65 14.28 -2.87
C VAL A 44 -4.44 14.18 -4.38
N SER A 45 -3.22 13.88 -4.80
CA SER A 45 -2.84 13.76 -6.22
C SER A 45 -3.29 14.98 -7.07
N GLY A 46 -3.18 16.19 -6.50
CA GLY A 46 -3.54 17.44 -7.16
C GLY A 46 -5.04 17.72 -7.27
N LYS A 47 -5.90 16.89 -6.68
CA LYS A 47 -7.35 17.07 -6.68
C LYS A 47 -7.85 17.45 -5.30
N THR A 48 -8.85 18.36 -5.24
CA THR A 48 -9.51 18.75 -3.99
C THR A 48 -10.66 17.79 -3.71
N ILE A 49 -10.59 17.14 -2.56
CA ILE A 49 -11.59 16.20 -2.08
C ILE A 49 -12.28 16.83 -0.87
N LYS A 50 -13.58 16.99 -0.95
CA LYS A 50 -14.40 17.58 0.11
C LYS A 50 -15.42 16.56 0.63
N LEU A 51 -15.47 16.37 1.94
CA LEU A 51 -16.57 15.67 2.58
C LEU A 51 -17.75 16.65 2.70
N VAL A 52 -18.75 16.52 1.83
CA VAL A 52 -19.88 17.45 1.78
C VAL A 52 -20.80 17.23 2.98
N ARG A 53 -21.15 15.97 3.25
CA ARG A 53 -22.01 15.59 4.38
C ARG A 53 -21.94 14.10 4.68
N VAL A 54 -22.34 13.73 5.88
CA VAL A 54 -22.54 12.36 6.35
C VAL A 54 -24.05 12.12 6.56
N GLY A 55 -24.56 11.02 6.07
CA GLY A 55 -25.94 10.59 6.25
C GLY A 55 -26.11 9.70 7.49
N SER A 56 -27.33 9.66 8.03
CA SER A 56 -27.66 8.89 9.25
C SER A 56 -27.49 7.37 9.09
N ALA A 57 -27.46 6.87 7.85
CA ALA A 57 -27.21 5.46 7.54
C ALA A 57 -25.74 5.16 7.22
N GLY A 58 -24.82 6.09 7.54
CA GLY A 58 -23.38 5.92 7.32
C GLY A 58 -22.93 6.18 5.88
N ALA A 59 -23.81 6.61 4.97
CA ALA A 59 -23.38 7.05 3.64
C ALA A 59 -22.78 8.46 3.70
N VAL A 60 -21.77 8.71 2.87
CA VAL A 60 -21.15 10.03 2.72
C VAL A 60 -21.38 10.60 1.34
N VAL A 61 -21.48 11.93 1.25
CA VAL A 61 -21.42 12.64 -0.03
C VAL A 61 -20.05 13.30 -0.12
N VAL A 62 -19.33 12.98 -1.17
CA VAL A 62 -17.98 13.49 -1.46
C VAL A 62 -18.01 14.27 -2.75
N ASP A 63 -17.30 15.40 -2.79
CA ASP A 63 -17.07 16.23 -3.98
C ASP A 63 -15.59 16.16 -4.33
N ILE A 64 -15.28 15.86 -5.59
CA ILE A 64 -13.91 15.91 -6.11
C ILE A 64 -13.89 16.85 -7.32
N ASP A 65 -13.31 18.03 -7.13
CA ASP A 65 -13.22 19.09 -8.14
C ASP A 65 -14.58 19.35 -8.84
N GLY A 66 -15.68 19.40 -8.06
CA GLY A 66 -17.03 19.68 -8.53
C GLY A 66 -17.84 18.44 -8.95
N VAL A 67 -17.25 17.24 -8.95
CA VAL A 67 -17.97 15.98 -9.19
C VAL A 67 -18.43 15.39 -7.87
N GLN A 68 -19.74 15.40 -7.62
CA GLN A 68 -20.33 14.89 -6.38
C GLN A 68 -20.89 13.49 -6.55
N GLU A 69 -20.56 12.63 -5.60
CA GLU A 69 -21.05 11.26 -5.54
C GLU A 69 -21.35 10.82 -4.10
N THR A 70 -22.23 9.84 -3.98
CA THR A 70 -22.55 9.21 -2.71
C THR A 70 -21.82 7.88 -2.60
N ILE A 71 -21.16 7.66 -1.45
CA ILE A 71 -20.49 6.40 -1.11
C ILE A 71 -21.18 5.81 0.11
N SER A 72 -21.75 4.62 -0.03
CA SER A 72 -22.37 3.92 1.09
C SER A 72 -21.32 3.51 2.14
N SER A 73 -21.78 3.19 3.36
CA SER A 73 -20.92 2.71 4.43
C SER A 73 -20.11 1.48 3.99
N ALA A 74 -18.82 1.46 4.30
CA ALA A 74 -17.86 0.43 3.96
C ALA A 74 -17.67 0.16 2.44
N GLN A 75 -18.22 1.01 1.57
CA GLN A 75 -18.07 0.88 0.12
C GLN A 75 -16.96 1.76 -0.43
N THR A 76 -16.41 1.33 -1.56
CA THR A 76 -15.42 2.05 -2.34
C THR A 76 -16.03 2.56 -3.62
N LYS A 77 -15.58 3.73 -4.08
CA LYS A 77 -16.00 4.32 -5.34
C LYS A 77 -14.88 5.14 -5.97
N THR A 78 -14.72 5.01 -7.28
CA THR A 78 -13.83 5.90 -8.04
C THR A 78 -14.61 7.12 -8.51
N ILE A 79 -14.16 8.30 -8.11
CA ILE A 79 -14.77 9.59 -8.44
C ILE A 79 -13.69 10.47 -9.05
N ASN A 80 -13.93 10.94 -10.26
CA ASN A 80 -13.00 11.80 -10.99
C ASN A 80 -11.53 11.27 -10.97
N GLY A 81 -11.35 9.93 -11.11
CA GLY A 81 -10.03 9.27 -11.16
C GLY A 81 -9.32 9.13 -9.80
N ILE A 82 -10.01 9.39 -8.69
CA ILE A 82 -9.55 9.08 -7.34
C ILE A 82 -10.43 8.01 -6.75
N GLU A 83 -9.85 6.98 -6.19
CA GLU A 83 -10.58 5.95 -5.47
C GLU A 83 -10.72 6.35 -3.99
N ILE A 84 -11.95 6.26 -3.48
CA ILE A 84 -12.28 6.59 -2.09
C ILE A 84 -13.08 5.45 -1.50
N LYS A 85 -12.61 4.95 -0.35
CA LYS A 85 -13.41 4.09 0.52
C LYS A 85 -13.97 4.92 1.66
N ASN A 86 -15.27 4.79 1.90
CA ASN A 86 -15.93 5.26 3.12
C ASN A 86 -15.74 4.18 4.21
N ASP A 87 -14.70 4.33 5.03
CA ASP A 87 -14.29 3.29 5.98
C ASP A 87 -15.17 3.30 7.23
N GLU A 88 -15.25 4.43 7.90
CA GLU A 88 -16.04 4.61 9.11
C GLU A 88 -16.74 5.98 9.12
N THR A 89 -17.94 6.06 9.68
CA THR A 89 -18.71 7.30 9.76
C THR A 89 -19.22 7.57 11.17
N PHE A 90 -19.19 8.83 11.53
CA PHE A 90 -19.65 9.35 12.82
C PHE A 90 -20.75 10.38 12.54
N TYR A 91 -22.01 9.99 12.66
CA TYR A 91 -23.14 10.84 12.40
C TYR A 91 -23.64 11.51 13.68
N ASP A 92 -23.71 12.83 13.69
CA ASP A 92 -24.34 13.62 14.75
C ASP A 92 -25.68 14.20 14.25
N SER A 93 -26.78 13.72 14.83
CA SER A 93 -28.13 14.16 14.48
C SER A 93 -28.44 15.59 14.93
N ASN A 94 -27.74 16.09 15.95
CA ASN A 94 -27.97 17.43 16.52
C ASN A 94 -27.11 18.51 15.85
N ASN A 95 -25.94 18.09 15.33
CA ASN A 95 -25.00 18.97 14.66
C ASN A 95 -24.37 18.29 13.46
N GLN A 96 -25.01 18.41 12.29
CA GLN A 96 -24.51 17.78 11.08
C GLN A 96 -23.10 18.24 10.66
N ALA A 97 -22.68 19.44 11.04
CA ALA A 97 -21.34 19.92 10.78
C ALA A 97 -20.27 19.18 11.60
N ALA A 98 -20.66 18.61 12.75
CA ALA A 98 -19.80 17.76 13.58
C ALA A 98 -19.79 16.31 13.11
N SER A 99 -20.65 15.92 12.17
CA SER A 99 -20.59 14.59 11.56
C SER A 99 -19.29 14.43 10.76
N ALA A 100 -18.64 13.29 10.91
CA ALA A 100 -17.31 13.02 10.34
C ALA A 100 -17.27 11.66 9.65
N SER A 101 -16.26 11.47 8.83
CA SER A 101 -15.94 10.17 8.24
C SER A 101 -14.44 9.96 8.18
N ASN A 102 -14.02 8.73 8.41
CA ASN A 102 -12.70 8.24 8.04
C ASN A 102 -12.76 7.75 6.59
N LEU A 103 -12.02 8.41 5.70
CA LEU A 103 -11.94 8.06 4.29
C LEU A 103 -10.56 7.51 3.98
N ILE A 104 -10.49 6.39 3.25
CA ILE A 104 -9.25 5.91 2.65
C ILE A 104 -9.23 6.40 1.21
N VAL A 105 -8.22 7.17 0.85
CA VAL A 105 -8.15 7.89 -0.41
C VAL A 105 -6.85 7.59 -1.14
N GLY A 106 -6.92 7.28 -2.42
CA GLY A 106 -5.75 7.05 -3.26
C GLY A 106 -6.12 6.92 -4.73
N LYS A 107 -5.10 6.87 -5.59
CA LYS A 107 -5.34 6.53 -7.01
C LYS A 107 -5.82 5.08 -7.12
N ASP A 108 -5.23 4.20 -6.31
CA ASP A 108 -5.57 2.80 -6.16
C ASP A 108 -5.73 2.54 -4.66
N ALA A 109 -6.93 2.79 -4.10
CA ALA A 109 -7.16 2.69 -2.65
C ALA A 109 -7.28 1.23 -2.19
N ILE A 110 -7.78 0.35 -3.07
CA ILE A 110 -7.88 -1.10 -2.87
C ILE A 110 -7.12 -1.78 -3.98
N GLU A 111 -6.28 -2.74 -3.63
CA GLU A 111 -5.55 -3.54 -4.62
C GLU A 111 -5.39 -4.98 -4.15
N THR A 112 -5.42 -5.91 -5.11
CA THR A 112 -5.07 -7.31 -4.87
C THR A 112 -3.68 -7.56 -5.41
N TYR A 113 -2.81 -8.05 -4.57
CA TYR A 113 -1.42 -8.36 -4.86
C TYR A 113 -1.17 -9.84 -4.82
N LYS A 114 -0.27 -10.30 -5.67
CA LYS A 114 0.30 -11.67 -5.68
C LYS A 114 1.82 -11.59 -5.74
N ASP A 115 2.45 -12.73 -5.64
CA ASP A 115 3.88 -12.87 -5.88
C ASP A 115 4.29 -12.31 -7.25
N GLY A 116 5.36 -11.50 -7.29
CA GLY A 116 5.88 -10.84 -8.48
C GLY A 116 5.15 -9.56 -8.91
N ASP A 117 4.06 -9.16 -8.27
CA ASP A 117 3.41 -7.88 -8.58
C ASP A 117 4.23 -6.70 -8.06
N ALA A 118 4.16 -5.56 -8.74
CA ALA A 118 4.81 -4.31 -8.31
C ALA A 118 4.40 -3.95 -6.87
N TYR A 119 5.39 -3.57 -6.04
CA TYR A 119 5.12 -3.09 -4.69
C TYR A 119 4.34 -1.76 -4.72
N VAL A 120 3.65 -1.47 -3.62
CA VAL A 120 2.82 -0.25 -3.49
C VAL A 120 3.62 1.02 -3.76
N GLY A 121 3.25 1.74 -4.80
CA GLY A 121 3.90 2.99 -5.22
C GLY A 121 4.95 2.83 -6.31
N GLU A 122 5.31 1.60 -6.69
CA GLU A 122 6.15 1.31 -7.84
C GLU A 122 5.40 1.47 -9.17
N ASP A 123 6.14 1.63 -10.26
CA ASP A 123 5.59 1.57 -11.60
C ASP A 123 5.19 0.12 -11.91
N LYS A 124 3.94 -0.10 -12.34
CA LYS A 124 3.43 -1.45 -12.61
C LYS A 124 4.06 -2.09 -13.85
N ASP A 125 4.55 -1.27 -14.79
CA ASP A 125 5.13 -1.75 -16.05
C ASP A 125 6.65 -1.95 -15.94
N ASP A 126 7.31 -1.30 -14.97
CA ASP A 126 8.76 -1.36 -14.74
C ASP A 126 9.08 -1.12 -13.25
N PRO A 127 8.71 -2.07 -12.36
CA PRO A 127 8.92 -1.92 -10.93
C PRO A 127 10.39 -2.19 -10.56
N ASN A 128 10.93 -1.40 -9.64
CA ASN A 128 12.21 -1.73 -9.01
C ASN A 128 12.05 -2.73 -7.85
N TRP A 129 10.86 -2.75 -7.27
CA TRP A 129 10.53 -3.62 -6.14
C TRP A 129 9.21 -4.33 -6.39
N ILE A 130 9.22 -5.64 -6.17
CA ILE A 130 8.05 -6.50 -6.35
C ILE A 130 7.70 -7.22 -5.04
N TRP A 131 6.44 -7.63 -4.93
CA TRP A 131 6.00 -8.47 -3.84
C TRP A 131 6.64 -9.86 -3.92
N ASN A 132 7.17 -10.33 -2.81
CA ASN A 132 7.62 -11.70 -2.60
C ASN A 132 6.74 -12.32 -1.51
N VAL A 133 5.71 -13.03 -1.92
CA VAL A 133 4.71 -13.62 -1.04
C VAL A 133 4.44 -15.06 -1.41
N GLY A 134 4.35 -15.92 -0.41
CA GLY A 134 4.02 -17.31 -0.66
C GLY A 134 3.58 -18.04 0.59
N ASN A 135 2.83 -19.12 0.39
CA ASN A 135 2.25 -19.96 1.43
C ASN A 135 1.45 -19.17 2.48
N ILE A 136 0.91 -18.01 2.13
CA ILE A 136 0.23 -17.11 3.07
C ILE A 136 -1.09 -17.70 3.58
N LYS A 137 -1.63 -18.70 2.90
CA LYS A 137 -2.82 -19.44 3.32
C LYS A 137 -2.52 -20.72 4.12
N ASP A 138 -1.30 -21.23 4.01
CA ASP A 138 -0.97 -22.50 4.63
C ASP A 138 -0.73 -22.32 6.13
N SER A 139 -1.61 -22.91 6.93
CA SER A 139 -1.43 -23.02 8.38
C SER A 139 -0.42 -24.09 8.77
N SER A 140 0.28 -24.70 7.82
CA SER A 140 1.29 -25.69 8.07
C SER A 140 2.47 -25.11 8.85
N THR A 141 3.12 -25.96 9.60
CA THR A 141 4.24 -25.56 10.46
C THR A 141 5.39 -25.05 9.61
N SER A 142 5.79 -23.81 9.83
CA SER A 142 7.01 -23.25 9.22
C SER A 142 8.20 -24.12 9.57
N THR A 143 8.89 -24.65 8.57
CA THR A 143 10.12 -25.45 8.75
C THR A 143 11.29 -24.78 8.02
N ILE A 144 12.43 -24.72 8.70
CA ILE A 144 13.69 -24.36 8.06
C ILE A 144 14.44 -25.67 7.79
N SER A 145 14.67 -25.98 6.52
CA SER A 145 15.49 -27.12 6.16
C SER A 145 16.95 -26.84 6.53
N SER A 146 17.53 -27.67 7.38
CA SER A 146 18.93 -27.54 7.77
C SER A 146 19.92 -27.92 6.67
N THR A 147 19.44 -28.57 5.59
CA THR A 147 20.27 -29.04 4.47
C THR A 147 20.26 -28.09 3.28
N THR A 148 19.19 -27.33 3.09
CA THR A 148 19.02 -26.43 1.94
C THR A 148 18.88 -24.97 2.32
N ALA A 149 18.78 -24.65 3.62
CA ALA A 149 18.45 -23.32 4.14
C ALA A 149 17.15 -22.73 3.56
N GLU A 150 16.24 -23.58 3.07
CA GLU A 150 14.95 -23.17 2.56
C GLU A 150 13.95 -22.98 3.71
N PHE A 151 13.23 -21.87 3.66
CA PHE A 151 12.09 -21.59 4.51
C PHE A 151 10.81 -22.04 3.79
N THR A 152 10.08 -22.97 4.35
CA THR A 152 8.84 -23.53 3.78
C THR A 152 7.57 -23.08 4.51
N GLY A 153 7.58 -21.95 5.17
CA GLY A 153 6.40 -21.40 5.84
C GLY A 153 5.77 -20.26 5.04
N PRO A 154 4.70 -19.66 5.56
CA PRO A 154 4.17 -18.45 4.98
C PRO A 154 5.20 -17.32 5.06
N TYR A 155 5.36 -16.60 3.99
CA TYR A 155 6.24 -15.44 3.93
C TYR A 155 5.54 -14.25 3.27
N PHE A 156 5.94 -13.07 3.68
CA PHE A 156 5.42 -11.80 3.20
C PHE A 156 6.57 -10.80 3.16
N GLY A 157 6.96 -10.40 1.99
CA GLY A 157 8.12 -9.56 1.78
C GLY A 157 8.11 -8.83 0.46
N VAL A 158 9.20 -8.16 0.18
CA VAL A 158 9.51 -7.59 -1.13
C VAL A 158 10.89 -8.02 -1.55
N GLU A 159 11.09 -8.11 -2.85
CA GLU A 159 12.39 -8.34 -3.44
C GLU A 159 12.69 -7.28 -4.50
N ASN A 160 13.97 -7.10 -4.77
CA ASN A 160 14.44 -6.16 -5.76
C ASN A 160 14.38 -6.80 -7.15
N ASP A 161 13.73 -6.13 -8.11
CA ASP A 161 13.57 -6.60 -9.49
C ASP A 161 14.42 -5.82 -10.49
N PHE A 162 15.46 -5.14 -10.05
CA PHE A 162 16.34 -4.40 -10.94
C PHE A 162 17.81 -4.85 -10.86
N ILE A 163 18.65 -4.26 -11.66
CA ILE A 163 20.04 -4.55 -12.03
C ILE A 163 20.93 -5.26 -10.98
N TYR A 164 20.75 -4.97 -9.70
CA TYR A 164 21.61 -5.57 -8.67
C TYR A 164 21.30 -7.05 -8.38
N ASN A 165 20.17 -7.55 -8.88
CA ASN A 165 19.77 -8.92 -8.66
C ASN A 165 20.54 -9.90 -9.56
N ASP A 166 21.01 -9.45 -10.72
CA ASP A 166 21.60 -10.35 -11.73
C ASP A 166 22.92 -9.84 -12.33
N ASP A 167 23.42 -8.69 -11.91
CA ASP A 167 24.59 -8.08 -12.57
C ASP A 167 25.79 -7.92 -11.63
N SER A 168 26.59 -9.00 -11.54
CA SER A 168 27.90 -8.96 -10.88
C SER A 168 28.89 -8.00 -11.58
N ASP A 169 28.58 -7.57 -12.81
CA ASP A 169 29.46 -6.72 -13.62
C ASP A 169 29.23 -5.23 -13.38
N ASN A 170 28.11 -4.86 -12.71
CA ASN A 170 27.76 -3.47 -12.37
C ASN A 170 27.47 -3.28 -10.88
N PRO A 171 28.42 -3.51 -9.98
CA PRO A 171 28.21 -3.24 -8.57
C PRO A 171 27.98 -1.74 -8.32
N PRO A 172 27.28 -1.36 -7.24
CA PRO A 172 27.10 0.04 -6.88
C PRO A 172 28.45 0.74 -6.72
N LYS A 173 28.60 1.90 -7.34
CA LYS A 173 29.81 2.74 -7.21
C LYS A 173 29.78 3.55 -5.93
N VAL A 174 30.93 4.01 -5.49
CA VAL A 174 31.04 4.96 -4.38
C VAL A 174 30.14 6.18 -4.65
N GLY A 175 29.24 6.49 -3.72
CA GLY A 175 28.23 7.54 -3.82
C GLY A 175 26.92 7.10 -4.45
N GLU A 176 26.81 5.89 -4.99
CA GLU A 176 25.53 5.33 -5.45
C GLU A 176 24.76 4.69 -4.29
N CYS A 177 23.44 4.77 -4.37
CA CYS A 177 22.52 4.27 -3.36
C CYS A 177 21.51 3.30 -3.97
N VAL A 178 21.10 2.34 -3.17
CA VAL A 178 19.89 1.55 -3.38
C VAL A 178 18.80 2.11 -2.47
N ASP A 179 17.74 2.62 -3.07
CA ASP A 179 16.60 3.14 -2.35
C ASP A 179 15.57 2.04 -2.11
N LEU A 180 15.21 1.80 -0.86
CA LEU A 180 14.10 0.91 -0.53
C LEU A 180 12.77 1.54 -0.97
N PRO A 181 11.70 0.73 -1.17
CA PRO A 181 10.41 1.22 -1.64
C PRO A 181 9.96 2.50 -0.94
N ASN A 182 9.35 3.41 -1.70
CA ASN A 182 8.87 4.71 -1.24
C ASN A 182 9.96 5.59 -0.59
N ASN A 183 11.22 5.42 -0.96
CA ASN A 183 12.37 6.10 -0.35
C ASN A 183 12.41 5.94 1.19
N TYR A 184 11.98 4.77 1.68
CA TYR A 184 11.88 4.49 3.11
C TYR A 184 13.26 4.52 3.79
N ILE A 185 14.26 3.94 3.14
CA ILE A 185 15.68 3.98 3.52
C ILE A 185 16.50 3.93 2.24
N SER A 186 17.59 4.70 2.20
CA SER A 186 18.64 4.60 1.18
C SER A 186 19.88 3.94 1.75
N ILE A 187 20.40 2.94 1.08
CA ILE A 187 21.65 2.27 1.43
C ILE A 187 22.68 2.69 0.39
N CYS A 188 23.68 3.47 0.83
CA CYS A 188 24.67 4.06 -0.07
C CYS A 188 26.05 3.43 0.13
N MET A 189 26.79 3.26 -0.96
CA MET A 189 28.20 2.94 -0.92
C MET A 189 28.99 4.20 -0.60
N ASP A 190 29.52 4.32 0.60
CA ASP A 190 30.24 5.52 1.05
C ASP A 190 31.70 5.53 0.61
N SER A 191 32.42 4.42 0.82
CA SER A 191 33.85 4.32 0.49
C SER A 191 34.32 2.87 0.32
N LEU A 192 35.38 2.70 -0.42
CA LEU A 192 36.14 1.44 -0.49
C LEU A 192 37.33 1.47 0.45
N THR A 193 37.58 0.37 1.14
CA THR A 193 38.74 0.23 2.03
C THR A 193 40.04 -0.14 1.30
N VAL A 194 39.95 -0.47 0.01
CA VAL A 194 41.05 -0.77 -0.89
C VAL A 194 40.96 0.09 -2.15
N SER A 195 42.11 0.38 -2.78
CA SER A 195 42.08 1.17 -4.02
C SER A 195 41.49 0.39 -5.18
N ASP A 196 40.85 1.12 -6.12
CA ASP A 196 40.24 0.54 -7.34
C ASP A 196 41.20 -0.32 -8.18
N ASP A 197 42.50 -0.14 -8.02
CA ASP A 197 43.53 -0.91 -8.74
C ASP A 197 43.71 -2.37 -8.25
N ASN A 198 42.95 -2.76 -7.22
CA ASN A 198 43.08 -4.10 -6.60
C ASN A 198 41.82 -4.96 -6.72
N TYR A 199 40.90 -4.61 -7.62
CA TYR A 199 39.73 -5.42 -7.94
C TYR A 199 39.91 -6.14 -9.30
#